data_920bc56a98030172d14f15a3f0260ce2
#
_entry.id   920bc56a98030172d14f15a3f0260ce2
#
_cell.length_a   1.000
_cell.length_b   1.000
_cell.length_c   1.000
_cell.angle_alpha   90.00
_cell.angle_beta   90.00
_cell.angle_gamma   90.00
#
_symmetry.space_group_name_H-M   'P 1'
#
loop_
_entity.id
_entity.type
_entity.pdbx_description
1 polymer ?
#
loop_
_entity_poly.entity_id
_entity_poly.type
_entity_poly.pdbx_seq_one_letter_code
_entity_poly.pdbx_strand_id
1 'polypeptide(L)'
;MTLIDLHTHTHPLSHDSDLTPDRLVEAAKEAGLDGVCLTEHDFFWEHEKAAELGRRHNFLVIPGIEVNTERGHVVVFGLREFVYGMHRLSELVTLVETAGGAMIAAHPYRRQLPFELEKDGDWSEALARASDNAAYRHVHAIETLNGRGTERQNAFSAAVCERHSLAQAAGSDAHSVVDLGTCATEFEGRIEGLGDLIGELKSGRFRPQWLRGP
;
A
#
# COMPACT_ATOMS: atom_id res chain seq x y z
N MET A 1 -3.70 -10.88 -16.39
CA MET A 1 -3.39 -9.70 -15.58
C MET A 1 -4.38 -9.62 -14.45
N THR A 2 -4.00 -9.14 -13.30
CA THR A 2 -4.85 -9.02 -12.11
C THR A 2 -4.71 -7.62 -11.53
N LEU A 3 -5.82 -6.93 -11.32
CA LEU A 3 -5.88 -5.54 -10.86
C LEU A 3 -6.30 -5.51 -9.39
N ILE A 4 -5.39 -5.09 -8.50
CA ILE A 4 -5.61 -5.13 -7.05
C ILE A 4 -5.33 -3.77 -6.43
N ASP A 5 -6.23 -3.30 -5.58
CA ASP A 5 -5.96 -2.20 -4.68
C ASP A 5 -5.18 -2.71 -3.47
N LEU A 6 -3.93 -2.25 -3.34
CA LEU A 6 -2.99 -2.75 -2.33
C LEU A 6 -3.11 -2.01 -0.98
N HIS A 7 -3.90 -0.93 -0.91
CA HIS A 7 -3.92 -0.05 0.25
C HIS A 7 -5.33 0.46 0.52
N THR A 8 -6.02 -0.16 1.48
CA THR A 8 -7.37 0.22 1.89
C THR A 8 -7.58 0.05 3.39
N HIS A 9 -8.49 0.84 3.95
CA HIS A 9 -8.79 0.90 5.37
C HIS A 9 -10.28 0.69 5.63
N THR A 10 -10.62 -0.07 6.67
CA THR A 10 -12.02 -0.34 7.04
C THR A 10 -12.30 -0.06 8.51
N HIS A 11 -13.53 0.42 8.77
CA HIS A 11 -14.08 0.55 10.11
C HIS A 11 -14.55 -0.83 10.64
N PRO A 12 -14.38 -1.16 11.93
CA PRO A 12 -13.88 -0.31 13.01
C PRO A 12 -12.36 -0.40 13.26
N LEU A 13 -11.60 -1.16 12.49
CA LEU A 13 -10.18 -1.37 12.78
C LEU A 13 -9.34 -0.13 12.46
N SER A 14 -9.64 0.56 11.35
CA SER A 14 -9.15 1.92 11.08
C SER A 14 -10.24 2.92 11.48
N HIS A 15 -10.01 3.66 12.57
CA HIS A 15 -11.01 4.56 13.14
C HIS A 15 -11.31 5.80 12.29
N ASP A 16 -10.44 6.11 11.36
CA ASP A 16 -10.54 7.21 10.40
C ASP A 16 -11.16 6.81 9.07
N SER A 17 -11.62 5.55 8.95
CA SER A 17 -12.37 5.07 7.80
C SER A 17 -13.88 4.98 8.09
N ASP A 18 -14.68 5.35 7.09
CA ASP A 18 -16.14 5.16 7.08
C ASP A 18 -16.56 3.87 6.35
N LEU A 19 -15.61 3.15 5.75
CA LEU A 19 -15.89 1.94 4.98
C LEU A 19 -16.08 0.72 5.88
N THR A 20 -17.24 0.09 5.79
CA THR A 20 -17.36 -1.28 6.29
C THR A 20 -16.69 -2.25 5.33
N PRO A 21 -16.19 -3.42 5.80
CA PRO A 21 -15.55 -4.40 4.93
C PRO A 21 -16.42 -4.87 3.76
N ASP A 22 -17.72 -5.07 4.00
CA ASP A 22 -18.66 -5.44 2.95
C ASP A 22 -18.81 -4.33 1.89
N ARG A 23 -18.92 -3.07 2.34
CA ARG A 23 -19.05 -1.93 1.42
C ARG A 23 -17.77 -1.67 0.63
N LEU A 24 -16.59 -1.92 1.23
CA LEU A 24 -15.31 -1.89 0.52
C LEU A 24 -15.33 -2.86 -0.66
N VAL A 25 -15.71 -4.13 -0.42
CA VAL A 25 -15.70 -5.17 -1.46
C VAL A 25 -16.73 -4.87 -2.55
N GLU A 26 -17.93 -4.40 -2.20
CA GLU A 26 -18.95 -4.00 -3.18
C GLU A 26 -18.43 -2.89 -4.09
N ALA A 27 -17.89 -1.83 -3.51
CA ALA A 27 -17.37 -0.70 -4.26
C ALA A 27 -16.13 -1.08 -5.11
N ALA A 28 -15.28 -1.98 -4.64
CA ALA A 28 -14.16 -2.52 -5.42
C ALA A 28 -14.62 -3.26 -6.67
N LYS A 29 -15.67 -4.09 -6.54
CA LYS A 29 -16.30 -4.77 -7.68
C LYS A 29 -16.93 -3.77 -8.68
N GLU A 30 -17.62 -2.76 -8.16
CA GLU A 30 -18.18 -1.67 -8.98
C GLU A 30 -17.09 -0.89 -9.74
N ALA A 31 -15.90 -0.75 -9.14
CA ALA A 31 -14.75 -0.10 -9.76
C ALA A 31 -14.00 -1.00 -10.78
N GLY A 32 -14.37 -2.27 -10.91
CA GLY A 32 -13.75 -3.21 -11.83
C GLY A 32 -12.42 -3.79 -11.36
N LEU A 33 -12.17 -3.78 -10.04
CA LEU A 33 -11.02 -4.45 -9.44
C LEU A 33 -11.21 -5.96 -9.41
N ASP A 34 -10.11 -6.71 -9.46
CA ASP A 34 -10.09 -8.15 -9.25
C ASP A 34 -9.91 -8.53 -7.78
N GLY A 35 -9.35 -7.63 -6.97
CA GLY A 35 -9.14 -7.84 -5.54
C GLY A 35 -8.82 -6.57 -4.77
N VAL A 36 -8.86 -6.68 -3.44
CA VAL A 36 -8.46 -5.63 -2.49
C VAL A 36 -7.60 -6.20 -1.37
N CYS A 37 -6.74 -5.36 -0.82
CA CYS A 37 -5.96 -5.66 0.37
C CYS A 37 -6.50 -4.88 1.56
N LEU A 38 -6.76 -5.56 2.66
CA LEU A 38 -7.13 -4.94 3.94
C LEU A 38 -5.85 -4.60 4.70
N THR A 39 -5.51 -3.32 4.78
CA THR A 39 -4.22 -2.83 5.30
C THR A 39 -4.41 -1.80 6.41
N GLU A 40 -5.13 -2.20 7.44
CA GLU A 40 -5.50 -1.35 8.56
C GLU A 40 -4.27 -0.74 9.26
N HIS A 41 -4.44 0.43 9.87
CA HIS A 41 -3.40 1.09 10.64
C HIS A 41 -3.03 0.30 11.88
N ASP A 42 -1.82 -0.30 11.91
CA ASP A 42 -1.27 -1.05 13.05
C ASP A 42 -2.17 -2.18 13.58
N PHE A 43 -3.15 -2.62 12.80
CA PHE A 43 -4.11 -3.67 13.16
C PHE A 43 -4.12 -4.78 12.12
N PHE A 44 -4.30 -6.02 12.59
CA PHE A 44 -4.35 -7.21 11.74
C PHE A 44 -5.78 -7.72 11.56
N TRP A 45 -6.13 -7.98 10.31
CA TRP A 45 -7.24 -8.86 9.99
C TRP A 45 -6.86 -10.32 10.26
N GLU A 46 -7.72 -11.04 10.97
CA GLU A 46 -7.61 -12.49 11.01
C GLU A 46 -7.75 -13.03 9.59
N HIS A 47 -6.77 -13.80 9.13
CA HIS A 47 -6.73 -14.30 7.76
C HIS A 47 -8.00 -15.06 7.37
N GLU A 48 -8.59 -15.79 8.31
CA GLU A 48 -9.81 -16.54 8.09
C GLU A 48 -11.03 -15.65 7.91
N LYS A 49 -11.12 -14.54 8.64
CA LYS A 49 -12.19 -13.55 8.46
C LYS A 49 -12.08 -12.81 7.13
N ALA A 50 -10.86 -12.47 6.70
CA ALA A 50 -10.64 -11.90 5.37
C ALA A 50 -11.04 -12.88 4.26
N ALA A 51 -10.67 -14.16 4.41
CA ALA A 51 -11.06 -15.22 3.47
C ALA A 51 -12.58 -15.47 3.46
N GLU A 52 -13.24 -15.38 4.63
CA GLU A 52 -14.71 -15.50 4.73
C GLU A 52 -15.41 -14.34 4.03
N LEU A 53 -14.92 -13.10 4.22
CA LEU A 53 -15.40 -11.92 3.50
C LEU A 53 -15.27 -12.14 1.99
N GLY A 54 -14.11 -12.59 1.53
CA GLY A 54 -13.88 -12.88 0.12
C GLY A 54 -14.83 -13.95 -0.43
N ARG A 55 -15.04 -15.07 0.27
CA ARG A 55 -15.99 -16.13 -0.12
C ARG A 55 -17.42 -15.62 -0.20
N ARG A 56 -17.87 -14.84 0.80
CA ARG A 56 -19.22 -14.28 0.86
C ARG A 56 -19.53 -13.39 -0.34
N HIS A 57 -18.56 -12.65 -0.82
CA HIS A 57 -18.68 -11.75 -1.96
C HIS A 57 -18.23 -12.35 -3.30
N ASN A 58 -17.67 -13.57 -3.29
CA ASN A 58 -16.98 -14.16 -4.46
C ASN A 58 -15.98 -13.16 -5.06
N PHE A 59 -15.05 -12.68 -4.21
CA PHE A 59 -14.08 -11.65 -4.56
C PHE A 59 -12.75 -11.89 -3.82
N LEU A 60 -11.63 -11.50 -4.42
CA LEU A 60 -10.32 -11.66 -3.79
C LEU A 60 -10.11 -10.59 -2.70
N VAL A 61 -9.96 -11.06 -1.47
CA VAL A 61 -9.66 -10.20 -0.31
C VAL A 61 -8.41 -10.73 0.35
N ILE A 62 -7.37 -9.91 0.40
CA ILE A 62 -6.04 -10.28 0.93
C ILE A 62 -5.76 -9.48 2.20
N PRO A 63 -5.45 -10.16 3.33
CA PRO A 63 -5.05 -9.46 4.55
C PRO A 63 -3.61 -8.97 4.46
N GLY A 64 -3.42 -7.73 4.88
CA GLY A 64 -2.14 -7.06 5.09
C GLY A 64 -2.22 -6.18 6.33
N ILE A 65 -1.30 -5.25 6.45
CA ILE A 65 -1.28 -4.22 7.50
C ILE A 65 -0.49 -3.01 7.01
N GLU A 66 -0.91 -1.80 7.37
CA GLU A 66 -0.08 -0.61 7.28
C GLU A 66 0.57 -0.32 8.64
N VAL A 67 1.87 -0.51 8.73
CA VAL A 67 2.66 -0.28 9.96
C VAL A 67 3.20 1.14 9.98
N ASN A 68 2.91 1.89 11.05
CA ASN A 68 3.46 3.23 11.27
C ASN A 68 4.84 3.12 11.90
N THR A 69 5.89 3.16 11.08
CA THR A 69 7.28 3.09 11.55
C THR A 69 7.88 4.47 11.80
N GLU A 70 9.04 4.53 12.50
CA GLU A 70 9.80 5.77 12.65
C GLU A 70 10.37 6.29 11.32
N ARG A 71 10.27 5.49 10.25
CA ARG A 71 10.72 5.83 8.89
C ARG A 71 9.59 6.13 7.93
N GLY A 72 8.34 6.16 8.39
CA GLY A 72 7.14 6.34 7.60
C GLY A 72 6.28 5.09 7.60
N HIS A 73 5.20 5.13 6.84
CA HIS A 73 4.28 4.03 6.76
C HIS A 73 4.80 2.95 5.80
N VAL A 74 4.59 1.70 6.18
CA VAL A 74 4.97 0.54 5.37
C VAL A 74 3.79 -0.42 5.29
N VAL A 75 3.29 -0.66 4.10
CA VAL A 75 2.31 -1.73 3.85
C VAL A 75 3.05 -3.06 3.83
N VAL A 76 2.56 -4.01 4.61
CA VAL A 76 3.20 -5.30 4.85
C VAL A 76 2.25 -6.44 4.58
N PHE A 77 2.75 -7.46 3.89
CA PHE A 77 2.04 -8.71 3.62
C PHE A 77 2.83 -9.91 4.18
N GLY A 78 2.12 -10.86 4.77
CA GLY A 78 2.70 -12.10 5.27
C GLY A 78 2.84 -12.18 6.80
N LEU A 79 2.70 -11.09 7.53
CA LEU A 79 2.58 -11.12 9.00
C LEU A 79 1.15 -11.47 9.41
N ARG A 80 0.98 -12.06 10.61
CA ARG A 80 -0.32 -12.54 11.10
C ARG A 80 -0.75 -11.94 12.42
N GLU A 81 0.17 -11.33 13.15
CA GLU A 81 -0.08 -10.80 14.48
C GLU A 81 0.84 -9.63 14.80
N PHE A 82 0.42 -8.82 15.75
CA PHE A 82 1.24 -7.74 16.27
C PHE A 82 2.41 -8.30 17.10
N VAL A 83 3.62 -7.81 16.80
CA VAL A 83 4.82 -8.10 17.57
C VAL A 83 5.36 -6.82 18.16
N TYR A 84 5.61 -6.82 19.47
CA TYR A 84 6.16 -5.65 20.16
C TYR A 84 7.48 -5.20 19.51
N GLY A 85 7.54 -3.92 19.18
CA GLY A 85 8.71 -3.33 18.52
C GLY A 85 8.63 -3.26 17.00
N MET A 86 7.59 -3.82 16.36
CA MET A 86 7.44 -3.79 14.89
C MET A 86 7.35 -2.38 14.28
N HIS A 87 7.12 -1.35 15.10
CA HIS A 87 7.21 0.06 14.67
C HIS A 87 8.65 0.54 14.45
N ARG A 88 9.65 -0.25 14.83
CA ARG A 88 11.04 -0.01 14.47
C ARG A 88 11.34 -0.72 13.16
N LEU A 89 11.81 0.01 12.17
CA LEU A 89 12.07 -0.55 10.85
C LEU A 89 12.95 -1.82 10.90
N SER A 90 14.01 -1.82 11.71
CA SER A 90 14.90 -2.98 11.85
C SER A 90 14.19 -4.25 12.33
N GLU A 91 13.30 -4.09 13.31
CA GLU A 91 12.49 -5.20 13.83
C GLU A 91 11.47 -5.67 12.79
N LEU A 92 10.79 -4.71 12.12
CA LEU A 92 9.83 -5.01 11.08
C LEU A 92 10.46 -5.79 9.93
N VAL A 93 11.65 -5.38 9.47
CA VAL A 93 12.41 -6.08 8.43
C VAL A 93 12.67 -7.53 8.83
N THR A 94 13.19 -7.75 10.04
CA THR A 94 13.47 -9.11 10.55
C THR A 94 12.22 -9.99 10.60
N LEU A 95 11.10 -9.42 11.07
CA LEU A 95 9.82 -10.13 11.15
C LEU A 95 9.31 -10.53 9.76
N VAL A 96 9.33 -9.59 8.80
CA VAL A 96 8.83 -9.82 7.44
C VAL A 96 9.73 -10.80 6.68
N GLU A 97 11.05 -10.70 6.80
CA GLU A 97 11.99 -11.64 6.21
C GLU A 97 11.77 -13.06 6.76
N THR A 98 11.63 -13.19 8.09
CA THR A 98 11.38 -14.48 8.75
C THR A 98 10.06 -15.11 8.30
N ALA A 99 9.03 -14.29 8.12
CA ALA A 99 7.72 -14.72 7.61
C ALA A 99 7.70 -14.99 6.09
N GLY A 100 8.78 -14.67 5.39
CA GLY A 100 8.81 -14.73 3.93
C GLY A 100 7.88 -13.71 3.26
N GLY A 101 7.51 -12.64 3.97
CA GLY A 101 6.58 -11.61 3.53
C GLY A 101 7.13 -10.61 2.53
N ALA A 102 6.34 -9.59 2.22
CA ALA A 102 6.72 -8.47 1.35
C ALA A 102 6.34 -7.13 1.98
N MET A 103 7.05 -6.07 1.61
CA MET A 103 6.86 -4.70 2.10
C MET A 103 6.79 -3.69 0.95
N ILE A 104 5.94 -2.68 1.12
CA ILE A 104 5.82 -1.52 0.23
C ILE A 104 5.95 -0.26 1.07
N ALA A 105 6.82 0.69 0.68
CA ALA A 105 6.84 2.00 1.31
C ALA A 105 5.61 2.79 0.85
N ALA A 106 4.69 3.06 1.78
CA ALA A 106 3.44 3.75 1.49
C ALA A 106 3.68 5.26 1.34
N HIS A 107 3.04 5.87 0.33
CA HIS A 107 2.95 7.32 0.10
C HIS A 107 4.16 8.15 0.63
N PRO A 108 5.38 8.00 0.07
CA PRO A 108 6.61 8.66 0.56
C PRO A 108 6.52 10.18 0.70
N TYR A 109 5.61 10.83 -0.01
CA TYR A 109 5.40 12.27 0.08
C TYR A 109 4.94 12.70 1.48
N ARG A 110 4.19 11.86 2.21
CA ARG A 110 3.73 12.19 3.56
C ARG A 110 4.94 12.38 4.48
N ARG A 111 4.94 13.44 5.29
CA ARG A 111 6.02 13.83 6.21
C ARG A 111 7.35 14.22 5.54
N GLN A 112 7.51 14.04 4.22
CA GLN A 112 8.75 14.33 3.50
C GLN A 112 8.61 15.57 2.61
N LEU A 113 7.44 15.76 2.01
CA LEU A 113 7.15 16.92 1.20
C LEU A 113 6.54 18.01 2.09
N PRO A 114 7.19 19.16 2.30
CA PRO A 114 6.59 20.29 3.01
C PRO A 114 5.30 20.75 2.32
N PHE A 115 4.33 21.15 3.13
CA PHE A 115 2.99 21.54 2.65
C PHE A 115 3.00 22.74 1.71
N GLU A 116 4.07 23.57 1.75
CA GLU A 116 4.21 24.85 1.03
C GLU A 116 5.34 24.85 0.00
N LEU A 117 5.59 23.74 -0.68
CA LEU A 117 6.63 23.73 -1.72
C LEU A 117 6.16 24.46 -2.99
N GLU A 118 6.34 25.77 -3.00
CA GLU A 118 6.09 26.62 -4.18
C GLU A 118 7.36 26.81 -5.06
N LYS A 119 8.56 26.45 -4.55
CA LYS A 119 9.85 26.73 -5.24
C LYS A 119 10.58 25.43 -5.61
N ASP A 120 11.18 25.41 -6.80
CA ASP A 120 11.93 24.23 -7.32
C ASP A 120 13.14 23.84 -6.47
N GLY A 121 13.78 24.79 -5.78
CA GLY A 121 14.90 24.52 -4.88
C GLY A 121 14.49 23.67 -3.67
N ASP A 122 13.32 23.91 -3.13
CA ASP A 122 12.79 23.17 -1.98
C ASP A 122 12.45 21.72 -2.37
N TRP A 123 11.99 21.49 -3.61
CA TRP A 123 11.72 20.16 -4.15
C TRP A 123 12.99 19.29 -4.18
N SER A 124 14.07 19.79 -4.72
CA SER A 124 15.32 19.04 -4.83
C SER A 124 15.89 18.67 -3.47
N GLU A 125 15.82 19.59 -2.51
CA GLU A 125 16.27 19.35 -1.14
C GLU A 125 15.36 18.35 -0.41
N ALA A 126 14.03 18.48 -0.52
CA ALA A 126 13.08 17.54 0.05
C ALA A 126 13.26 16.13 -0.55
N LEU A 127 13.46 16.05 -1.87
CA LEU A 127 13.71 14.80 -2.56
C LEU A 127 15.04 14.14 -2.13
N ALA A 128 16.10 14.93 -1.90
CA ALA A 128 17.36 14.42 -1.38
C ALA A 128 17.18 13.84 0.03
N ARG A 129 16.53 14.59 0.93
CA ARG A 129 16.24 14.11 2.30
C ARG A 129 15.36 12.84 2.29
N ALA A 130 14.29 12.83 1.50
CA ALA A 130 13.40 11.69 1.40
C ALA A 130 14.15 10.44 0.92
N SER A 131 15.06 10.62 -0.06
CA SER A 131 15.85 9.51 -0.61
C SER A 131 16.86 8.91 0.37
N ASP A 132 17.18 9.58 1.46
CA ASP A 132 18.05 9.02 2.53
C ASP A 132 17.31 8.06 3.47
N ASN A 133 16.01 7.84 3.26
CA ASN A 133 15.23 6.96 4.12
C ASN A 133 15.68 5.50 4.00
N ALA A 134 16.09 4.92 5.14
CA ALA A 134 16.60 3.55 5.20
C ALA A 134 15.57 2.49 4.78
N ALA A 135 14.28 2.80 4.85
CA ALA A 135 13.21 1.87 4.46
C ALA A 135 13.34 1.39 3.01
N TYR A 136 13.82 2.26 2.10
CA TYR A 136 13.92 1.93 0.67
C TYR A 136 14.98 0.86 0.35
N ARG A 137 15.82 0.48 1.31
CA ARG A 137 16.77 -0.63 1.15
C ARG A 137 16.15 -2.00 1.44
N HIS A 138 14.94 -2.03 2.00
CA HIS A 138 14.30 -3.23 2.52
C HIS A 138 12.93 -3.51 1.89
N VAL A 139 12.30 -2.49 1.30
CA VAL A 139 10.99 -2.66 0.64
C VAL A 139 11.14 -3.22 -0.77
N HIS A 140 10.10 -3.91 -1.24
CA HIS A 140 10.06 -4.51 -2.57
C HIS A 140 9.50 -3.54 -3.62
N ALA A 141 8.74 -2.54 -3.17
CA ALA A 141 8.16 -1.51 -4.01
C ALA A 141 7.97 -0.20 -3.23
N ILE A 142 7.75 0.87 -3.97
CA ILE A 142 7.28 2.16 -3.44
C ILE A 142 5.90 2.45 -4.03
N GLU A 143 4.97 2.87 -3.18
CA GLU A 143 3.67 3.38 -3.61
C GLU A 143 3.88 4.77 -4.25
N THR A 144 4.02 4.78 -5.57
CA THR A 144 4.23 5.99 -6.35
C THR A 144 2.92 6.65 -6.75
N LEU A 145 1.83 5.89 -6.70
CA LEU A 145 0.50 6.33 -7.00
C LEU A 145 -0.41 6.02 -5.82
N ASN A 146 -0.80 7.06 -5.09
CA ASN A 146 -1.73 6.99 -3.96
C ASN A 146 -2.98 7.77 -4.31
N GLY A 147 -4.16 7.15 -4.15
CA GLY A 147 -5.43 7.74 -4.58
C GLY A 147 -5.84 9.01 -3.83
N ARG A 148 -5.31 9.23 -2.63
CA ARG A 148 -5.51 10.45 -1.84
C ARG A 148 -4.40 11.50 -2.05
N GLY A 149 -3.36 11.13 -2.80
CA GLY A 149 -2.27 12.02 -3.15
C GLY A 149 -2.63 12.96 -4.31
N THR A 150 -2.21 14.21 -4.24
CA THR A 150 -2.27 15.11 -5.40
C THR A 150 -1.29 14.64 -6.47
N GLU A 151 -1.47 15.11 -7.70
CA GLU A 151 -0.55 14.83 -8.82
C GLU A 151 0.91 15.15 -8.44
N ARG A 152 1.15 16.30 -7.79
CA ARG A 152 2.48 16.70 -7.32
C ARG A 152 3.06 15.76 -6.25
N GLN A 153 2.24 15.29 -5.33
CA GLN A 153 2.65 14.34 -4.29
C GLN A 153 3.00 12.98 -4.88
N ASN A 154 2.21 12.50 -5.82
CA ASN A 154 2.48 11.27 -6.55
C ASN A 154 3.75 11.39 -7.41
N ALA A 155 3.95 12.52 -8.10
CA ALA A 155 5.20 12.80 -8.82
C ALA A 155 6.43 12.82 -7.90
N PHE A 156 6.31 13.32 -6.66
CA PHE A 156 7.37 13.24 -5.67
C PHE A 156 7.70 11.80 -5.28
N SER A 157 6.69 10.98 -5.03
CA SER A 157 6.88 9.56 -4.71
C SER A 157 7.52 8.79 -5.86
N ALA A 158 7.13 9.09 -7.10
CA ALA A 158 7.74 8.52 -8.30
C ALA A 158 9.23 8.92 -8.41
N ALA A 159 9.56 10.19 -8.17
CA ALA A 159 10.96 10.66 -8.19
C ALA A 159 11.82 10.01 -7.09
N VAL A 160 11.26 9.74 -5.90
CA VAL A 160 11.94 8.94 -4.85
C VAL A 160 12.17 7.51 -5.35
N CYS A 161 11.16 6.88 -5.95
CA CYS A 161 11.23 5.51 -6.46
C CYS A 161 12.31 5.34 -7.53
N GLU A 162 12.39 6.27 -8.48
CA GLU A 162 13.39 6.28 -9.54
C GLU A 162 14.83 6.30 -8.99
N ARG A 163 15.10 7.09 -7.94
CA ARG A 163 16.43 7.13 -7.31
C ARG A 163 16.87 5.81 -6.70
N HIS A 164 15.92 4.97 -6.32
CA HIS A 164 16.21 3.66 -5.71
C HIS A 164 16.08 2.50 -6.69
N SER A 165 15.65 2.75 -7.93
CA SER A 165 15.39 1.72 -8.94
C SER A 165 14.47 0.60 -8.42
N LEU A 166 13.47 0.96 -7.62
CA LEU A 166 12.47 0.05 -7.08
C LEU A 166 11.26 -0.07 -8.00
N ALA A 167 10.49 -1.14 -7.82
CA ALA A 167 9.21 -1.29 -8.50
C ALA A 167 8.19 -0.26 -7.98
N GLN A 168 7.30 0.17 -8.87
CA GLN A 168 6.27 1.17 -8.59
C GLN A 168 4.93 0.49 -8.33
N ALA A 169 4.32 0.75 -7.19
CA ALA A 169 3.00 0.26 -6.81
C ALA A 169 1.98 1.39 -6.71
N ALA A 170 0.71 1.01 -6.66
CA ALA A 170 -0.42 1.90 -6.42
C ALA A 170 -1.38 1.32 -5.40
N GLY A 171 -1.99 2.18 -4.61
CA GLY A 171 -3.10 1.89 -3.73
C GLY A 171 -3.98 3.11 -3.54
N SER A 172 -5.29 2.92 -3.38
CA SER A 172 -6.20 4.05 -3.22
C SER A 172 -6.03 4.76 -1.88
N ASP A 173 -5.54 4.05 -0.87
CA ASP A 173 -5.52 4.52 0.54
C ASP A 173 -6.95 4.90 0.98
N ALA A 174 -7.93 4.11 0.51
CA ALA A 174 -9.34 4.43 0.65
C ALA A 174 -9.79 4.37 2.11
N HIS A 175 -10.43 5.45 2.55
CA HIS A 175 -11.11 5.57 3.84
C HIS A 175 -12.61 5.81 3.66
N SER A 176 -13.03 6.04 2.42
CA SER A 176 -14.42 6.24 2.01
C SER A 176 -14.68 5.64 0.62
N VAL A 177 -15.95 5.48 0.27
CA VAL A 177 -16.34 4.95 -1.05
C VAL A 177 -15.80 5.79 -2.22
N VAL A 178 -15.67 7.11 -2.03
CA VAL A 178 -15.19 8.00 -3.09
C VAL A 178 -13.70 7.86 -3.37
N ASP A 179 -12.91 7.40 -2.38
CA ASP A 179 -11.48 7.19 -2.54
C ASP A 179 -11.19 5.92 -3.35
N LEU A 180 -12.05 4.90 -3.17
CA LEU A 180 -11.85 3.58 -3.78
C LEU A 180 -11.98 3.63 -5.30
N GLY A 181 -11.14 2.86 -5.98
CA GLY A 181 -11.13 2.79 -7.44
C GLY A 181 -10.56 4.05 -8.11
N THR A 182 -9.78 4.85 -7.39
CA THR A 182 -8.98 5.93 -7.97
C THR A 182 -7.77 5.39 -8.69
N CYS A 183 -7.06 4.46 -8.07
CA CYS A 183 -5.92 3.77 -8.65
C CYS A 183 -5.78 2.37 -8.06
N ALA A 184 -4.97 1.52 -8.71
CA ALA A 184 -4.66 0.17 -8.27
C ALA A 184 -3.34 -0.30 -8.90
N THR A 185 -2.82 -1.44 -8.44
CA THR A 185 -1.65 -2.11 -9.03
C THR A 185 -2.10 -3.20 -9.99
N GLU A 186 -1.62 -3.14 -11.22
CA GLU A 186 -1.83 -4.16 -12.25
C GLU A 186 -0.65 -5.15 -12.26
N PHE A 187 -0.92 -6.41 -11.98
CA PHE A 187 0.03 -7.51 -11.99
C PHE A 187 0.00 -8.26 -13.32
N GLU A 188 1.17 -8.66 -13.82
CA GLU A 188 1.27 -9.49 -15.04
C GLU A 188 0.74 -10.90 -14.79
N GLY A 189 0.99 -11.44 -13.60
CA GLY A 189 0.53 -12.74 -13.17
C GLY A 189 -0.92 -12.76 -12.68
N ARG A 190 -1.46 -13.96 -12.55
CA ARG A 190 -2.73 -14.18 -11.86
C ARG A 190 -2.47 -14.28 -10.37
N ILE A 191 -3.20 -13.51 -9.58
CA ILE A 191 -3.16 -13.52 -8.12
C ILE A 191 -4.43 -14.19 -7.61
N GLU A 192 -4.28 -15.30 -6.91
CA GLU A 192 -5.39 -16.04 -6.30
C GLU A 192 -5.36 -15.99 -4.76
N GLY A 193 -4.31 -15.40 -4.18
CA GLY A 193 -4.16 -15.28 -2.74
C GLY A 193 -2.89 -14.60 -2.31
N LEU A 194 -2.69 -14.57 -0.99
CA LEU A 194 -1.57 -13.87 -0.36
C LEU A 194 -0.19 -14.36 -0.84
N GLY A 195 -0.03 -15.66 -1.05
CA GLY A 195 1.25 -16.22 -1.53
C GLY A 195 1.65 -15.74 -2.91
N ASP A 196 0.68 -15.67 -3.83
CA ASP A 196 0.90 -15.18 -5.19
C ASP A 196 1.24 -13.68 -5.15
N LEU A 197 0.49 -12.89 -4.35
CA LEU A 197 0.75 -11.47 -4.17
C LEU A 197 2.18 -11.21 -3.69
N ILE A 198 2.63 -11.92 -2.65
CA ILE A 198 3.99 -11.80 -2.12
C ILE A 198 5.02 -12.16 -3.20
N GLY A 199 4.79 -13.22 -3.96
CA GLY A 199 5.66 -13.66 -5.05
C GLY A 199 5.79 -12.60 -6.14
N GLU A 200 4.67 -12.01 -6.58
CA GLU A 200 4.67 -10.96 -7.60
C GLU A 200 5.28 -9.64 -7.08
N LEU A 201 5.02 -9.24 -5.83
CA LEU A 201 5.67 -8.09 -5.22
C LEU A 201 7.20 -8.23 -5.19
N LYS A 202 7.71 -9.41 -4.85
CA LYS A 202 9.16 -9.71 -4.86
C LYS A 202 9.75 -9.76 -6.25
N SER A 203 8.95 -10.12 -7.25
CA SER A 203 9.40 -10.22 -8.65
C SER A 203 9.48 -8.87 -9.36
N GLY A 204 8.73 -7.86 -8.89
CA GLY A 204 8.61 -6.56 -9.55
C GLY A 204 7.78 -6.56 -10.84
N ARG A 205 7.02 -7.63 -11.13
CA ARG A 205 6.21 -7.76 -12.37
C ARG A 205 4.83 -7.14 -12.23
N PHE A 206 4.79 -5.85 -11.98
CA PHE A 206 3.55 -5.07 -11.85
C PHE A 206 3.81 -3.60 -12.14
N ARG A 207 2.73 -2.84 -12.28
CA ARG A 207 2.78 -1.40 -12.51
C ARG A 207 1.60 -0.68 -11.87
N PRO A 208 1.77 0.60 -11.51
CA PRO A 208 0.65 1.43 -11.04
C PRO A 208 -0.31 1.77 -12.19
N GLN A 209 -1.61 1.82 -11.88
CA GLN A 209 -2.66 2.19 -12.82
C GLN A 209 -3.61 3.22 -12.20
N TRP A 210 -3.85 4.34 -12.92
CA TRP A 210 -5.01 5.18 -12.70
C TRP A 210 -6.26 4.51 -13.26
N LEU A 211 -7.34 4.48 -12.50
CA LEU A 211 -8.64 3.94 -12.92
C LEU A 211 -9.65 5.05 -13.17
N ARG A 212 -9.56 6.12 -12.40
CA ARG A 212 -10.23 7.39 -12.68
C ARG A 212 -9.15 8.44 -12.82
N GLY A 213 -9.22 9.24 -13.88
CA GLY A 213 -8.26 10.32 -14.08
C GLY A 213 -8.26 11.29 -12.89
N PRO A 214 -7.12 11.96 -12.62
CA PRO A 214 -7.04 13.00 -11.60
C PRO A 214 -7.99 14.13 -11.89
#